data_f62971660ce93f80466ebb31ca7740e3
#
_entry.id   f62971660ce93f80466ebb31ca7740e3
#
_cell.length_a   1.000
_cell.length_b   1.000
_cell.length_c   1.000
_cell.angle_alpha   90.00
_cell.angle_beta   90.00
_cell.angle_gamma   90.00
#
_symmetry.space_group_name_H-M   'P 1'
#
loop_
_entity.id
_entity.type
_entity.pdbx_description
1 polymer ?
#
loop_
_entity_poly.entity_id
_entity_poly.type
_entity_poly.pdbx_seq_one_letter_code
_entity_poly.pdbx_strand_id
1 'polypeptide(L)'
;SYQESNEQAFRNCAQVLARTGCDAVKLEANQALAGTVEFLVARGIPVMAHVGLMPQFVNVMGGFKAQGLTAEAGARIAEDARANLQAGAFSLLLEGVAEGVARQITLDSKMPTIGIGASPACDGQVLVTEDVLGLGGEHLPRFVKQYADVGAVIRDACERFAEDVRHGRFPEARHCYGL
;
A
#
# COMPACT_ATOMS: atom_id res chain seq x y z
N SER A 1 14.14 -2.11 -7.79
CA SER A 1 13.59 -3.46 -8.07
C SER A 1 14.21 -4.49 -7.14
N TYR A 2 13.54 -5.61 -6.96
CA TYR A 2 13.98 -6.76 -6.15
C TYR A 2 13.68 -8.09 -6.85
N GLN A 3 13.10 -8.04 -8.07
CA GLN A 3 12.65 -9.25 -8.77
C GLN A 3 13.72 -9.84 -9.72
N GLU A 4 14.83 -9.15 -9.96
CA GLU A 4 15.87 -9.58 -10.91
C GLU A 4 16.72 -10.73 -10.33
N SER A 5 17.19 -10.56 -9.08
CA SER A 5 17.97 -11.56 -8.36
C SER A 5 17.94 -11.33 -6.86
N ASN A 6 18.27 -12.36 -6.08
CA ASN A 6 18.37 -12.27 -4.62
C ASN A 6 19.44 -11.27 -4.17
N GLU A 7 20.59 -11.20 -4.88
CA GLU A 7 21.68 -10.27 -4.60
C GLU A 7 21.28 -8.83 -4.88
N GLN A 8 20.53 -8.58 -5.97
CA GLN A 8 19.97 -7.25 -6.25
C GLN A 8 18.96 -6.85 -5.17
N ALA A 9 18.04 -7.75 -4.82
CA ALA A 9 17.06 -7.53 -3.76
C ALA A 9 17.77 -7.13 -2.45
N PHE A 10 18.80 -7.88 -2.05
CA PHE A 10 19.56 -7.59 -0.84
C PHE A 10 20.25 -6.21 -0.90
N ARG A 11 20.96 -5.90 -1.99
CA ARG A 11 21.62 -4.59 -2.13
C ARG A 11 20.62 -3.45 -2.02
N ASN A 12 19.47 -3.57 -2.68
CA ASN A 12 18.45 -2.53 -2.69
C ASN A 12 17.77 -2.38 -1.31
N CYS A 13 17.40 -3.47 -0.68
CA CYS A 13 16.79 -3.45 0.66
C CYS A 13 17.76 -2.91 1.71
N ALA A 14 19.01 -3.38 1.72
CA ALA A 14 20.04 -2.89 2.64
C ALA A 14 20.30 -1.37 2.45
N GLN A 15 20.30 -0.90 1.20
CA GLN A 15 20.46 0.52 0.89
C GLN A 15 19.26 1.36 1.37
N VAL A 16 18.02 0.84 1.23
CA VAL A 16 16.81 1.50 1.76
C VAL A 16 16.92 1.63 3.27
N LEU A 17 17.19 0.56 4.01
CA LEU A 17 17.34 0.59 5.47
C LEU A 17 18.41 1.60 5.89
N ALA A 18 19.60 1.53 5.28
CA ALA A 18 20.74 2.38 5.64
C ALA A 18 20.50 3.88 5.35
N ARG A 19 19.75 4.21 4.29
CA ARG A 19 19.56 5.61 3.88
C ARG A 19 18.34 6.27 4.51
N THR A 20 17.31 5.50 4.82
CA THR A 20 16.03 6.05 5.31
C THR A 20 15.86 5.90 6.83
N GLY A 21 16.62 5.00 7.45
CA GLY A 21 16.47 4.66 8.85
C GLY A 21 15.18 3.87 9.16
N CYS A 22 14.51 3.30 8.13
CA CYS A 22 13.38 2.40 8.38
C CYS A 22 13.86 1.05 8.94
N ASP A 23 13.01 0.39 9.72
CA ASP A 23 13.37 -0.85 10.42
C ASP A 23 13.11 -2.11 9.57
N ALA A 24 12.30 -2.01 8.52
CA ALA A 24 11.89 -3.13 7.68
C ALA A 24 11.55 -2.68 6.26
N VAL A 25 11.45 -3.64 5.35
CA VAL A 25 10.95 -3.42 3.98
C VAL A 25 9.67 -4.20 3.73
N LYS A 26 8.81 -3.67 2.85
CA LYS A 26 7.64 -4.38 2.33
C LYS A 26 7.89 -4.79 0.88
N LEU A 27 7.61 -6.06 0.54
CA LEU A 27 7.78 -6.60 -0.81
C LEU A 27 6.50 -7.31 -1.25
N GLU A 28 6.03 -7.05 -2.47
CA GLU A 28 5.02 -7.88 -3.11
C GLU A 28 5.63 -9.23 -3.42
N ALA A 29 5.09 -10.29 -2.83
CA ALA A 29 5.69 -11.61 -2.88
C ALA A 29 4.63 -12.72 -3.00
N ASN A 30 4.51 -13.29 -4.17
CA ASN A 30 3.83 -14.56 -4.36
C ASN A 30 4.76 -15.72 -3.95
N GLN A 31 4.26 -16.96 -4.04
CA GLN A 31 5.03 -18.17 -3.71
C GLN A 31 6.38 -18.25 -4.46
N ALA A 32 6.44 -17.78 -5.70
CA ALA A 32 7.69 -17.81 -6.48
C ALA A 32 8.78 -16.90 -5.93
N LEU A 33 8.40 -15.85 -5.19
CA LEU A 33 9.31 -14.89 -4.56
C LEU A 33 9.60 -15.21 -3.08
N ALA A 34 8.99 -16.25 -2.51
CA ALA A 34 9.24 -16.65 -1.13
C ALA A 34 10.73 -16.96 -0.87
N GLY A 35 11.44 -17.54 -1.83
CA GLY A 35 12.89 -17.75 -1.75
C GLY A 35 13.70 -16.46 -1.66
N THR A 36 13.23 -15.36 -2.28
CA THR A 36 13.85 -14.05 -2.13
C THR A 36 13.59 -13.48 -0.73
N VAL A 37 12.41 -13.66 -0.18
CA VAL A 37 12.10 -13.27 1.21
C VAL A 37 13.00 -14.02 2.19
N GLU A 38 13.12 -15.34 2.05
CA GLU A 38 14.01 -16.18 2.87
C GLU A 38 15.46 -15.72 2.79
N PHE A 39 15.94 -15.43 1.58
CA PHE A 39 17.31 -14.95 1.37
C PHE A 39 17.59 -13.63 2.10
N LEU A 40 16.63 -12.70 2.08
CA LEU A 40 16.73 -11.41 2.76
C LEU A 40 16.69 -11.57 4.28
N VAL A 41 15.71 -12.32 4.79
CA VAL A 41 15.53 -12.57 6.22
C VAL A 41 16.75 -13.25 6.82
N ALA A 42 17.30 -14.26 6.16
CA ALA A 42 18.52 -14.95 6.57
C ALA A 42 19.76 -14.03 6.66
N ARG A 43 19.69 -12.84 6.04
CA ARG A 43 20.76 -11.82 6.09
C ARG A 43 20.41 -10.59 6.93
N GLY A 44 19.39 -10.72 7.78
CA GLY A 44 19.01 -9.68 8.74
C GLY A 44 18.17 -8.55 8.16
N ILE A 45 17.56 -8.72 7.00
CA ILE A 45 16.58 -7.76 6.45
C ILE A 45 15.17 -8.18 6.90
N PRO A 46 14.49 -7.44 7.80
CA PRO A 46 13.11 -7.75 8.16
C PRO A 46 12.18 -7.46 6.99
N VAL A 47 11.32 -8.43 6.63
CA VAL A 47 10.41 -8.33 5.48
C VAL A 47 8.96 -8.48 5.92
N MET A 48 8.12 -7.49 5.55
CA MET A 48 6.67 -7.63 5.49
C MET A 48 6.32 -8.13 4.07
N ALA A 49 5.69 -9.29 3.95
CA ALA A 49 5.28 -9.80 2.66
C ALA A 49 3.89 -9.28 2.30
N HIS A 50 3.74 -8.78 1.07
CA HIS A 50 2.49 -8.29 0.54
C HIS A 50 1.91 -9.31 -0.45
N VAL A 51 0.71 -9.79 -0.18
CA VAL A 51 -0.03 -10.76 -1.00
C VAL A 51 -1.44 -10.26 -1.35
N GLY A 52 -2.07 -10.89 -2.31
CA GLY A 52 -3.38 -10.50 -2.83
C GLY A 52 -3.25 -9.67 -4.09
N LEU A 53 -3.84 -8.50 -4.14
CA LEU A 53 -3.61 -7.55 -5.22
C LEU A 53 -2.18 -6.99 -5.09
N MET A 54 -1.39 -7.18 -6.13
CA MET A 54 0.00 -6.73 -6.19
C MET A 54 0.15 -5.71 -7.33
N PRO A 55 0.20 -4.41 -7.06
CA PRO A 55 0.30 -3.35 -8.07
C PRO A 55 1.42 -3.53 -9.09
N GLN A 56 2.58 -4.08 -8.69
CA GLN A 56 3.68 -4.35 -9.62
C GLN A 56 3.36 -5.46 -10.62
N PHE A 57 2.36 -6.31 -10.33
CA PHE A 57 1.88 -7.39 -11.19
C PHE A 57 0.56 -7.05 -11.88
N VAL A 58 0.09 -5.81 -11.83
CA VAL A 58 -1.24 -5.39 -12.31
C VAL A 58 -1.55 -5.83 -13.74
N ASN A 59 -0.56 -5.80 -14.62
CA ASN A 59 -0.73 -6.22 -16.02
C ASN A 59 -1.02 -7.72 -16.16
N VAL A 60 -0.37 -8.54 -15.34
CA VAL A 60 -0.60 -9.99 -15.30
C VAL A 60 -1.92 -10.33 -14.60
N MET A 61 -2.30 -9.52 -13.60
CA MET A 61 -3.52 -9.70 -12.81
C MET A 61 -4.78 -9.17 -13.51
N GLY A 62 -4.64 -8.49 -14.66
CA GLY A 62 -5.76 -7.95 -15.44
C GLY A 62 -6.42 -6.72 -14.81
N GLY A 63 -5.64 -5.91 -14.09
CA GLY A 63 -6.06 -4.64 -13.48
C GLY A 63 -6.23 -4.71 -11.96
N PHE A 64 -6.65 -3.58 -11.39
CA PHE A 64 -6.90 -3.43 -9.95
C PHE A 64 -8.26 -4.06 -9.57
N LYS A 65 -8.29 -5.36 -9.35
CA LYS A 65 -9.49 -6.12 -9.02
C LYS A 65 -9.32 -6.87 -7.71
N ALA A 66 -10.44 -7.09 -7.01
CA ALA A 66 -10.44 -7.95 -5.83
C ALA A 66 -9.96 -9.36 -6.17
N GLN A 67 -9.13 -9.92 -5.31
CA GLN A 67 -8.48 -11.21 -5.46
C GLN A 67 -9.14 -12.27 -4.57
N GLY A 68 -9.01 -13.55 -4.94
CA GLY A 68 -9.53 -14.64 -4.11
C GLY A 68 -11.04 -14.84 -4.15
N LEU A 69 -11.72 -14.40 -5.21
CA LEU A 69 -13.18 -14.49 -5.34
C LEU A 69 -13.67 -15.91 -5.68
N THR A 70 -12.79 -16.79 -6.16
CA THR A 70 -13.08 -18.24 -6.35
C THR A 70 -12.29 -19.08 -5.35
N ALA A 71 -12.74 -20.30 -5.10
CA ALA A 71 -12.06 -21.21 -4.18
C ALA A 71 -10.59 -21.45 -4.57
N GLU A 72 -10.32 -21.62 -5.88
CA GLU A 72 -8.97 -21.84 -6.38
C GLU A 72 -8.09 -20.59 -6.24
N ALA A 73 -8.66 -19.41 -6.52
CA ALA A 73 -7.94 -18.15 -6.35
C ALA A 73 -7.67 -17.86 -4.87
N GLY A 74 -8.62 -18.14 -3.99
CA GLY A 74 -8.45 -18.02 -2.54
C GLY A 74 -7.37 -18.97 -2.01
N ALA A 75 -7.36 -20.23 -2.46
CA ALA A 75 -6.35 -21.19 -2.06
C ALA A 75 -4.94 -20.77 -2.48
N ARG A 76 -4.77 -20.19 -3.68
CA ARG A 76 -3.48 -19.64 -4.12
C ARG A 76 -2.98 -18.51 -3.22
N ILE A 77 -3.84 -17.57 -2.84
CA ILE A 77 -3.45 -16.48 -1.94
C ILE A 77 -3.06 -17.02 -0.55
N ALA A 78 -3.80 -18.00 -0.05
CA ALA A 78 -3.45 -18.64 1.22
C ALA A 78 -2.10 -19.36 1.14
N GLU A 79 -1.78 -19.97 -0.01
CA GLU A 79 -0.48 -20.58 -0.28
C GLU A 79 0.64 -19.54 -0.35
N ASP A 80 0.42 -18.42 -1.07
CA ASP A 80 1.35 -17.31 -1.12
C ASP A 80 1.67 -16.77 0.29
N ALA A 81 0.63 -16.57 1.11
CA ALA A 81 0.76 -16.12 2.49
C ALA A 81 1.59 -17.10 3.33
N ARG A 82 1.26 -18.41 3.26
CA ARG A 82 1.95 -19.45 4.00
C ARG A 82 3.42 -19.57 3.60
N ALA A 83 3.71 -19.56 2.29
CA ALA A 83 5.08 -19.65 1.78
C ALA A 83 5.94 -18.48 2.29
N ASN A 84 5.42 -17.27 2.30
CA ASN A 84 6.13 -16.09 2.79
C ASN A 84 6.35 -16.11 4.31
N LEU A 85 5.37 -16.60 5.08
CA LEU A 85 5.55 -16.78 6.53
C LEU A 85 6.60 -17.85 6.84
N GLN A 86 6.62 -18.95 6.09
CA GLN A 86 7.65 -20.00 6.20
C GLN A 86 9.04 -19.48 5.82
N ALA A 87 9.10 -18.56 4.85
CA ALA A 87 10.32 -17.86 4.46
C ALA A 87 10.81 -16.84 5.52
N GLY A 88 10.08 -16.65 6.61
CA GLY A 88 10.46 -15.79 7.74
C GLY A 88 9.95 -14.35 7.65
N ALA A 89 8.97 -14.04 6.80
CA ALA A 89 8.31 -12.73 6.85
C ALA A 89 7.71 -12.51 8.25
N PHE A 90 7.96 -11.34 8.85
CA PHE A 90 7.49 -11.01 10.19
C PHE A 90 6.03 -10.57 10.24
N SER A 91 5.46 -10.22 9.10
CA SER A 91 4.08 -9.75 8.96
C SER A 91 3.60 -9.96 7.52
N LEU A 92 2.27 -10.00 7.33
CA LEU A 92 1.63 -10.00 6.03
C LEU A 92 0.83 -8.72 5.82
N LEU A 93 0.90 -8.15 4.61
CA LEU A 93 -0.06 -7.19 4.11
C LEU A 93 -0.98 -7.92 3.13
N LEU A 94 -2.30 -7.81 3.34
CA LEU A 94 -3.36 -8.41 2.53
C LEU A 94 -4.09 -7.29 1.80
N GLU A 95 -3.87 -7.16 0.47
CA GLU A 95 -4.49 -6.11 -0.33
C GLU A 95 -5.55 -6.66 -1.26
N GLY A 96 -6.76 -6.07 -1.21
CA GLY A 96 -7.85 -6.39 -2.12
C GLY A 96 -8.27 -7.86 -2.10
N VAL A 97 -8.14 -8.54 -0.97
CA VAL A 97 -8.43 -9.97 -0.82
C VAL A 97 -9.86 -10.17 -0.35
N ALA A 98 -10.56 -11.16 -0.94
CA ALA A 98 -11.90 -11.55 -0.51
C ALA A 98 -11.94 -11.79 1.01
N GLU A 99 -12.97 -11.25 1.67
CA GLU A 99 -13.08 -11.17 3.13
C GLU A 99 -12.86 -12.52 3.82
N GLY A 100 -13.54 -13.58 3.38
CA GLY A 100 -13.41 -14.90 3.98
C GLY A 100 -11.99 -15.50 3.85
N VAL A 101 -11.29 -15.22 2.75
CA VAL A 101 -9.91 -15.66 2.53
C VAL A 101 -8.96 -14.92 3.46
N ALA A 102 -9.07 -13.59 3.52
CA ALA A 102 -8.23 -12.75 4.37
C ALA A 102 -8.44 -13.07 5.86
N ARG A 103 -9.69 -13.30 6.28
CA ARG A 103 -10.05 -13.75 7.63
C ARG A 103 -9.36 -15.07 7.97
N GLN A 104 -9.45 -16.06 7.07
CA GLN A 104 -8.86 -17.36 7.31
C GLN A 104 -7.33 -17.28 7.40
N ILE A 105 -6.70 -16.52 6.49
CA ILE A 105 -5.25 -16.28 6.55
C ILE A 105 -4.86 -15.66 7.90
N THR A 106 -5.63 -14.68 8.38
CA THR A 106 -5.37 -14.01 9.67
C THR A 106 -5.50 -14.99 10.84
N LEU A 107 -6.54 -15.82 10.86
CA LEU A 107 -6.76 -16.81 11.93
C LEU A 107 -5.67 -17.89 11.96
N ASP A 108 -5.15 -18.28 10.79
CA ASP A 108 -4.12 -19.30 10.67
C ASP A 108 -2.70 -18.73 10.86
N SER A 109 -2.54 -17.41 10.74
CA SER A 109 -1.24 -16.75 10.89
C SER A 109 -0.85 -16.63 12.35
N LYS A 110 0.43 -16.88 12.65
CA LYS A 110 1.05 -16.57 13.92
C LYS A 110 1.72 -15.19 13.96
N MET A 111 1.77 -14.53 12.79
CA MET A 111 2.36 -13.22 12.60
C MET A 111 1.27 -12.18 12.33
N PRO A 112 1.49 -10.93 12.70
CA PRO A 112 0.51 -9.87 12.45
C PRO A 112 0.14 -9.75 10.98
N THR A 113 -1.16 -9.51 10.73
CA THR A 113 -1.70 -9.23 9.41
C THR A 113 -2.22 -7.81 9.33
N ILE A 114 -1.91 -7.12 8.22
CA ILE A 114 -2.38 -5.77 7.94
C ILE A 114 -3.28 -5.82 6.71
N GLY A 115 -4.50 -5.33 6.83
CA GLY A 115 -5.48 -5.32 5.74
C GLY A 115 -5.58 -3.98 5.04
N ILE A 116 -5.75 -4.02 3.71
CA ILE A 116 -6.23 -2.90 2.90
C ILE A 116 -7.21 -3.45 1.86
N GLY A 117 -8.49 -3.13 2.01
CA GLY A 117 -9.54 -3.74 1.20
C GLY A 117 -9.63 -5.26 1.34
N ALA A 118 -9.45 -5.78 2.56
CA ALA A 118 -9.42 -7.20 2.86
C ALA A 118 -10.46 -7.57 3.94
N SER A 119 -10.06 -7.85 5.17
CA SER A 119 -10.96 -8.27 6.23
C SER A 119 -10.83 -7.39 7.48
N PRO A 120 -11.94 -7.09 8.17
CA PRO A 120 -11.88 -6.46 9.49
C PRO A 120 -11.28 -7.39 10.58
N ALA A 121 -11.05 -8.67 10.27
CA ALA A 121 -10.37 -9.61 11.16
C ALA A 121 -8.85 -9.45 11.17
N CYS A 122 -8.25 -8.74 10.20
CA CYS A 122 -6.82 -8.45 10.23
C CYS A 122 -6.44 -7.66 11.49
N ASP A 123 -5.25 -7.93 12.02
CA ASP A 123 -4.75 -7.32 13.27
C ASP A 123 -4.59 -5.80 13.17
N GLY A 124 -4.35 -5.29 11.97
CA GLY A 124 -4.30 -3.87 11.68
C GLY A 124 -4.86 -3.54 10.30
N GLN A 125 -5.05 -2.24 10.04
CA GLN A 125 -5.56 -1.71 8.77
C GLN A 125 -4.68 -0.57 8.30
N VAL A 126 -4.54 -0.43 6.98
CA VAL A 126 -3.86 0.70 6.35
C VAL A 126 -4.71 1.25 5.22
N LEU A 127 -4.60 2.55 4.97
CA LEU A 127 -5.11 3.22 3.78
C LEU A 127 -4.06 4.19 3.26
N VAL A 128 -4.11 4.47 1.96
CA VAL A 128 -3.28 5.50 1.33
C VAL A 128 -3.67 6.86 1.90
N THR A 129 -2.69 7.68 2.25
CA THR A 129 -2.91 8.99 2.88
C THR A 129 -3.81 9.89 2.02
N GLU A 130 -3.60 9.91 0.72
CA GLU A 130 -4.39 10.66 -0.24
C GLU A 130 -5.87 10.23 -0.23
N ASP A 131 -6.13 8.94 -0.08
CA ASP A 131 -7.49 8.41 0.04
C ASP A 131 -8.14 8.84 1.36
N VAL A 132 -7.41 8.73 2.47
CA VAL A 132 -7.88 9.15 3.80
C VAL A 132 -8.27 10.63 3.81
N LEU A 133 -7.46 11.47 3.16
CA LEU A 133 -7.60 12.93 3.15
C LEU A 133 -8.53 13.45 2.04
N GLY A 134 -9.00 12.60 1.13
CA GLY A 134 -9.80 13.05 0.01
C GLY A 134 -9.02 13.89 -1.00
N LEU A 135 -7.76 13.52 -1.25
CA LEU A 135 -6.90 14.12 -2.28
C LEU A 135 -6.91 13.31 -3.58
N GLY A 136 -7.53 12.13 -3.57
CA GLY A 136 -7.67 11.25 -4.71
C GLY A 136 -8.65 11.80 -5.76
N GLY A 137 -8.69 11.13 -6.93
CA GLY A 137 -9.63 11.45 -8.01
C GLY A 137 -11.08 11.03 -7.71
N GLU A 138 -11.98 11.23 -8.70
CA GLU A 138 -13.42 10.92 -8.56
C GLU A 138 -13.72 9.42 -8.40
N HIS A 139 -12.80 8.55 -8.81
CA HIS A 139 -12.98 7.10 -8.76
C HIS A 139 -12.20 6.52 -7.59
N LEU A 140 -12.91 6.28 -6.49
CA LEU A 140 -12.34 5.63 -5.30
C LEU A 140 -12.62 4.13 -5.31
N PRO A 141 -11.65 3.29 -4.93
CA PRO A 141 -11.90 1.88 -4.66
C PRO A 141 -12.99 1.72 -3.58
N ARG A 142 -13.81 0.67 -3.71
CA ARG A 142 -14.93 0.39 -2.79
C ARG A 142 -14.52 0.34 -1.31
N PHE A 143 -13.30 -0.06 -1.03
CA PHE A 143 -12.80 -0.22 0.35
C PHE A 143 -12.31 1.09 0.96
N VAL A 144 -12.18 2.16 0.17
CA VAL A 144 -11.72 3.46 0.67
C VAL A 144 -12.84 4.16 1.42
N LYS A 145 -12.53 4.58 2.63
CA LYS A 145 -13.32 5.52 3.40
C LYS A 145 -12.54 6.81 3.55
N GLN A 146 -13.06 7.89 3.02
CA GLN A 146 -12.51 9.23 3.23
C GLN A 146 -12.90 9.75 4.62
N TYR A 147 -11.95 10.37 5.31
CA TYR A 147 -12.15 11.00 6.61
C TYR A 147 -12.13 12.52 6.53
N ALA A 148 -11.68 13.07 5.39
CA ALA A 148 -11.68 14.48 5.06
C ALA A 148 -11.87 14.68 3.55
N ASP A 149 -12.19 15.90 3.12
CA ASP A 149 -12.22 16.34 1.73
C ASP A 149 -11.28 17.54 1.54
N VAL A 150 -9.99 17.30 1.71
CA VAL A 150 -8.96 18.32 1.56
C VAL A 150 -8.87 18.79 0.10
N GLY A 151 -9.17 17.92 -0.86
CA GLY A 151 -9.22 18.28 -2.28
C GLY A 151 -10.22 19.39 -2.58
N ALA A 152 -11.43 19.32 -1.99
CA ALA A 152 -12.42 20.38 -2.14
C ALA A 152 -11.95 21.71 -1.49
N VAL A 153 -11.33 21.65 -0.31
CA VAL A 153 -10.79 22.83 0.37
C VAL A 153 -9.72 23.51 -0.48
N ILE A 154 -8.80 22.73 -1.07
CA ILE A 154 -7.74 23.27 -1.95
C ILE A 154 -8.36 23.90 -3.19
N ARG A 155 -9.30 23.23 -3.84
CA ARG A 155 -9.99 23.73 -5.04
C ARG A 155 -10.69 25.06 -4.76
N ASP A 156 -11.52 25.13 -3.71
CA ASP A 156 -12.23 26.34 -3.31
C ASP A 156 -11.25 27.52 -3.02
N ALA A 157 -10.16 27.25 -2.33
CA ALA A 157 -9.15 28.28 -2.06
C ALA A 157 -8.50 28.80 -3.35
N CYS A 158 -8.16 27.93 -4.29
CA CYS A 158 -7.60 28.31 -5.59
C CYS A 158 -8.61 29.09 -6.46
N GLU A 159 -9.86 28.68 -6.47
CA GLU A 159 -10.93 29.36 -7.19
C GLU A 159 -11.15 30.78 -6.66
N ARG A 160 -11.26 30.95 -5.33
CA ARG A 160 -11.39 32.26 -4.69
C ARG A 160 -10.19 33.16 -4.97
N PHE A 161 -8.97 32.63 -4.88
CA PHE A 161 -7.76 33.37 -5.24
C PHE A 161 -7.82 33.85 -6.70
N ALA A 162 -8.17 32.97 -7.63
CA ALA A 162 -8.27 33.29 -9.05
C ALA A 162 -9.35 34.37 -9.31
N GLU A 163 -10.48 34.31 -8.61
CA GLU A 163 -11.53 35.35 -8.69
C GLU A 163 -11.04 36.68 -8.13
N ASP A 164 -10.36 36.71 -7.01
CA ASP A 164 -9.84 37.96 -6.42
C ASP A 164 -8.83 38.63 -7.36
N VAL A 165 -7.96 37.85 -8.01
CA VAL A 165 -7.03 38.38 -9.01
C VAL A 165 -7.78 38.95 -10.22
N ARG A 166 -8.76 38.22 -10.79
CA ARG A 166 -9.53 38.67 -11.95
C ARG A 166 -10.31 39.95 -11.70
N HIS A 167 -10.77 40.16 -10.47
CA HIS A 167 -11.56 41.32 -10.09
C HIS A 167 -10.72 42.44 -9.39
N GLY A 168 -9.39 42.31 -9.38
CA GLY A 168 -8.49 43.29 -8.77
C GLY A 168 -8.65 43.40 -7.25
N ARG A 169 -9.18 42.37 -6.57
CA ARG A 169 -9.29 42.34 -5.09
C ARG A 169 -8.01 41.87 -4.42
N PHE A 170 -7.13 41.21 -5.16
CA PHE A 170 -5.80 40.81 -4.73
C PHE A 170 -4.76 41.26 -5.76
N PRO A 171 -3.58 41.84 -5.35
CA PRO A 171 -3.21 42.16 -3.96
C PRO A 171 -3.90 43.46 -3.46
N GLU A 172 -4.17 43.50 -2.16
CA GLU A 172 -4.50 44.75 -1.48
C GLU A 172 -3.22 45.53 -1.12
N ALA A 173 -3.33 46.82 -0.74
CA ALA A 173 -2.18 47.65 -0.37
C ALA A 173 -1.27 47.00 0.69
N ARG A 174 -1.86 46.33 1.69
CA ARG A 174 -1.14 45.60 2.74
C ARG A 174 -0.30 44.41 2.24
N HIS A 175 -0.51 43.96 1.00
CA HIS A 175 0.23 42.88 0.37
C HIS A 175 1.34 43.42 -0.55
N CYS A 176 1.54 44.76 -0.64
CA CYS A 176 2.54 45.38 -1.50
C CYS A 176 3.71 45.92 -0.66
N TYR A 177 4.89 45.93 -1.27
CA TYR A 177 6.10 46.48 -0.65
C TYR A 177 6.36 47.89 -1.21
N GLY A 178 6.76 48.83 -0.32
CA GLY A 178 7.20 50.16 -0.74
C GLY A 178 6.06 51.12 -1.13
N LEU A 179 4.83 50.85 -0.66
CA LEU A 179 3.74 51.83 -0.71
C LEU A 179 3.83 52.84 0.42
#